data_b20791e00970f80ef91f58a5fc204ada
#
_entry.id   b20791e00970f80ef91f58a5fc204ada
#
_cell.length_a   1.000
_cell.length_b   1.000
_cell.length_c   1.000
_cell.angle_alpha   90.00
_cell.angle_beta   90.00
_cell.angle_gamma   90.00
#
_symmetry.space_group_name_H-M   'P 1'
#
loop_
_entity.id
_entity.type
_entity.pdbx_description
1 polymer ?
#
loop_
_entity_poly.entity_id
_entity_poly.type
_entity_poly.pdbx_seq_one_letter_code
_entity_poly.pdbx_strand_id
1 'polypeptide(L)'
;MTFLKLVEKSLVGALIFQSHKLKKINNFHIPIIIASISIALLSNFGSVIVIIEPFTFTQINISNLGYFSLLSFSETFIDNNQWWRLVSPMFLHFSFAHLAFNCLWIYILGEKIERVDGSLIFIAIVIFTAVSSNSLQFFWNGSSLFGGLSGVIYGLIGFCMIIEMDSSRNIYDIPPGLYMFMIIWMILGFIGALELFGFG
;
A
#
# COMPACT_ATOMS: atom_id res chain seq x y z
N MET A 1 -6.32 21.27 -41.19
CA MET A 1 -5.26 20.84 -40.25
C MET A 1 -4.14 20.28 -41.09
N THR A 2 -2.99 20.97 -41.18
CA THR A 2 -1.94 20.73 -42.19
C THR A 2 -1.20 19.43 -41.88
N PHE A 3 -0.86 18.64 -42.89
CA PHE A 3 -0.08 17.40 -42.86
C PHE A 3 1.17 17.50 -41.95
N LEU A 4 1.84 18.65 -41.93
CA LEU A 4 2.97 18.96 -41.04
C LEU A 4 2.61 18.85 -39.56
N LYS A 5 1.43 19.32 -39.12
CA LYS A 5 1.00 19.18 -37.70
C LYS A 5 0.70 17.74 -37.31
N LEU A 6 0.28 16.91 -38.25
CA LEU A 6 0.07 15.46 -38.00
C LEU A 6 1.40 14.71 -37.86
N VAL A 7 2.39 15.07 -38.71
CA VAL A 7 3.74 14.48 -38.64
C VAL A 7 4.49 14.91 -37.35
N GLU A 8 4.36 16.18 -36.98
CA GLU A 8 4.95 16.73 -35.76
C GLU A 8 4.35 16.07 -34.50
N LYS A 9 3.03 15.89 -34.48
CA LYS A 9 2.33 15.17 -33.39
C LYS A 9 2.70 13.69 -33.32
N SER A 10 2.93 13.05 -34.47
CA SER A 10 3.39 11.66 -34.58
C SER A 10 4.87 11.52 -34.16
N LEU A 11 5.74 12.46 -34.53
CA LEU A 11 7.16 12.48 -34.16
C LEU A 11 7.34 12.80 -32.68
N VAL A 12 6.61 13.76 -32.14
CA VAL A 12 6.61 14.07 -30.70
C VAL A 12 6.04 12.90 -29.91
N GLY A 13 4.95 12.26 -30.38
CA GLY A 13 4.41 11.05 -29.80
C GLY A 13 5.39 9.87 -29.84
N ALA A 14 6.12 9.69 -30.93
CA ALA A 14 7.15 8.66 -31.07
C ALA A 14 8.40 8.96 -30.22
N LEU A 15 8.81 10.22 -30.11
CA LEU A 15 9.92 10.65 -29.26
C LEU A 15 9.57 10.51 -27.76
N ILE A 16 8.33 10.79 -27.37
CA ILE A 16 7.83 10.55 -26.00
C ILE A 16 7.74 9.04 -25.74
N PHE A 17 7.32 8.24 -26.72
CA PHE A 17 7.28 6.79 -26.61
C PHE A 17 8.70 6.18 -26.56
N GLN A 18 9.67 6.74 -27.26
CA GLN A 18 11.07 6.29 -27.24
C GLN A 18 11.83 6.78 -25.99
N SER A 19 11.36 7.85 -25.34
CA SER A 19 11.86 8.33 -24.06
C SER A 19 11.40 7.48 -22.86
N HIS A 20 10.36 6.67 -23.01
CA HIS A 20 10.07 5.56 -22.11
C HIS A 20 11.02 4.36 -22.37
N LYS A 21 12.34 4.62 -22.38
CA LYS A 21 13.30 3.56 -22.05
C LYS A 21 12.81 2.96 -20.74
N LEU A 22 12.42 1.67 -20.79
CA LEU A 22 12.06 0.92 -19.61
C LEU A 22 13.04 1.29 -18.50
N LYS A 23 12.57 2.02 -17.49
CA LYS A 23 13.42 2.45 -16.39
C LYS A 23 13.96 1.18 -15.74
N LYS A 24 15.21 1.19 -15.32
CA LYS A 24 15.79 0.07 -14.57
C LYS A 24 14.91 -0.14 -13.33
N ILE A 25 14.23 -1.27 -13.29
CA ILE A 25 13.36 -1.64 -12.17
C ILE A 25 14.28 -2.13 -11.05
N ASN A 26 14.18 -1.54 -9.87
CA ASN A 26 14.90 -2.01 -8.70
C ASN A 26 14.10 -3.06 -7.92
N ASN A 27 12.86 -3.35 -8.37
CA ASN A 27 11.94 -4.34 -7.77
C ASN A 27 11.69 -4.11 -6.27
N PHE A 28 11.53 -2.85 -5.82
CA PHE A 28 11.28 -2.53 -4.42
C PHE A 28 9.96 -3.10 -3.87
N HIS A 29 9.01 -3.43 -4.76
CA HIS A 29 7.81 -4.17 -4.36
C HIS A 29 8.15 -5.55 -3.76
N ILE A 30 9.23 -6.22 -4.21
CA ILE A 30 9.62 -7.55 -3.71
C ILE A 30 10.07 -7.51 -2.23
N PRO A 31 11.00 -6.63 -1.81
CA PRO A 31 11.32 -6.49 -0.39
C PRO A 31 10.11 -6.20 0.51
N ILE A 32 9.14 -5.41 0.05
CA ILE A 32 7.90 -5.13 0.80
C ILE A 32 7.10 -6.43 1.02
N ILE A 33 6.94 -7.23 -0.04
CA ILE A 33 6.26 -8.53 0.03
C ILE A 33 6.99 -9.47 1.00
N ILE A 34 8.32 -9.60 0.86
CA ILE A 34 9.13 -10.48 1.70
C ILE A 34 9.02 -10.07 3.17
N ALA A 35 9.11 -8.77 3.48
CA ALA A 35 8.96 -8.27 4.85
C ALA A 35 7.57 -8.60 5.43
N SER A 36 6.50 -8.36 4.67
CA SER A 36 5.14 -8.66 5.10
C SER A 36 4.93 -10.15 5.36
N ILE A 37 5.40 -11.02 4.47
CA ILE A 37 5.34 -12.48 4.65
C ILE A 37 6.14 -12.90 5.89
N SER A 38 7.36 -12.39 6.04
CA SER A 38 8.22 -12.75 7.15
C SER A 38 7.61 -12.36 8.50
N ILE A 39 7.08 -11.14 8.61
CA ILE A 39 6.46 -10.65 9.84
C ILE A 39 5.19 -11.46 10.16
N ALA A 40 4.34 -11.74 9.16
CA ALA A 40 3.13 -12.52 9.36
C ALA A 40 3.44 -13.94 9.85
N LEU A 41 4.42 -14.61 9.24
CA LEU A 41 4.82 -15.98 9.66
C LEU A 41 5.49 -15.99 11.03
N LEU A 42 6.43 -15.08 11.29
CA LEU A 42 7.12 -15.01 12.59
C LEU A 42 6.17 -14.66 13.73
N SER A 43 5.20 -13.78 13.48
CA SER A 43 4.20 -13.40 14.47
C SER A 43 3.03 -14.39 14.58
N ASN A 44 3.04 -15.46 13.79
CA ASN A 44 1.90 -16.37 13.66
C ASN A 44 0.59 -15.58 13.44
N PHE A 45 0.60 -14.74 12.38
CA PHE A 45 -0.50 -13.85 12.02
C PHE A 45 -0.99 -12.97 13.18
N GLY A 46 -0.04 -12.35 13.88
CA GLY A 46 -0.32 -11.41 14.96
C GLY A 46 -0.53 -12.03 16.35
N SER A 47 -0.51 -13.36 16.47
CA SER A 47 -0.69 -14.04 17.76
C SER A 47 0.48 -13.83 18.73
N VAL A 48 1.70 -13.56 18.20
CA VAL A 48 2.89 -13.34 19.02
C VAL A 48 3.10 -11.83 19.19
N ILE A 49 2.55 -11.27 20.26
CA ILE A 49 2.53 -9.81 20.53
C ILE A 49 3.93 -9.18 20.50
N VAL A 50 4.95 -9.84 21.05
CA VAL A 50 6.33 -9.32 21.08
C VAL A 50 6.89 -9.09 19.67
N ILE A 51 6.48 -9.89 18.68
CA ILE A 51 6.93 -9.75 17.30
C ILE A 51 6.21 -8.60 16.59
N ILE A 52 4.91 -8.40 16.86
CA ILE A 52 4.15 -7.33 16.21
C ILE A 52 4.35 -5.97 16.88
N GLU A 53 4.77 -5.94 18.15
CA GLU A 53 4.90 -4.70 18.92
C GLU A 53 5.66 -3.59 18.16
N PRO A 54 6.83 -3.81 17.53
CA PRO A 54 7.56 -2.75 16.84
C PRO A 54 6.83 -2.20 15.59
N PHE A 55 5.82 -2.91 15.11
CA PHE A 55 5.11 -2.59 13.87
C PHE A 55 3.73 -1.98 14.10
N THR A 56 3.19 -2.00 15.33
CA THR A 56 1.88 -1.41 15.63
C THR A 56 1.91 0.11 15.56
N PHE A 57 0.76 0.74 15.25
CA PHE A 57 0.68 2.21 15.13
C PHE A 57 0.98 2.90 16.45
N THR A 58 0.29 2.54 17.52
CA THR A 58 0.67 2.96 18.87
C THR A 58 1.47 1.87 19.56
N GLN A 59 2.41 2.25 20.40
CA GLN A 59 3.26 1.32 21.10
C GLN A 59 2.45 0.40 22.03
N ILE A 60 2.80 -0.86 22.08
CA ILE A 60 2.26 -1.82 23.03
C ILE A 60 3.11 -1.78 24.32
N ASN A 61 2.44 -1.60 25.44
CA ASN A 61 3.03 -1.81 26.76
C ASN A 61 2.64 -3.21 27.28
N ILE A 62 3.64 -4.03 27.55
CA ILE A 62 3.45 -5.41 28.05
C ILE A 62 3.78 -5.40 29.55
N SER A 63 2.77 -5.70 30.38
CA SER A 63 2.93 -5.80 31.83
C SER A 63 3.66 -7.10 32.23
N ASN A 64 4.25 -7.12 33.42
CA ASN A 64 4.90 -8.32 34.00
C ASN A 64 3.91 -9.49 34.19
N LEU A 65 2.61 -9.24 34.16
CA LEU A 65 1.56 -10.25 34.27
C LEU A 65 1.07 -10.78 32.92
N GLY A 66 1.71 -10.36 31.80
CA GLY A 66 1.36 -10.81 30.45
C GLY A 66 0.17 -10.06 29.81
N TYR A 67 -0.41 -9.09 30.49
CA TYR A 67 -1.41 -8.21 29.86
C TYR A 67 -0.73 -7.17 28.98
N PHE A 68 -1.38 -6.80 27.88
CA PHE A 68 -0.90 -5.69 27.05
C PHE A 68 -1.93 -4.55 26.98
N SER A 69 -1.44 -3.33 26.82
CA SER A 69 -2.21 -2.14 26.59
C SER A 69 -1.56 -1.31 25.48
N LEU A 70 -2.36 -0.56 24.73
CA LEU A 70 -1.86 0.38 23.74
C LEU A 70 -1.62 1.72 24.43
N LEU A 71 -0.43 2.30 24.21
CA LEU A 71 -0.14 3.66 24.64
C LEU A 71 -0.92 4.68 23.82
N SER A 72 -1.05 5.89 24.35
CA SER A 72 -1.65 7.01 23.63
C SER A 72 -0.77 7.46 22.46
N PHE A 73 -1.37 8.25 21.56
CA PHE A 73 -0.63 8.90 20.48
C PHE A 73 0.53 9.76 21.00
N SER A 74 0.27 10.57 22.05
CA SER A 74 1.28 11.45 22.65
C SER A 74 2.46 10.65 23.20
N GLU A 75 2.19 9.64 24.02
CA GLU A 75 3.24 8.78 24.58
C GLU A 75 4.07 8.10 23.49
N THR A 76 3.41 7.60 22.43
CA THR A 76 4.10 6.88 21.35
C THR A 76 4.98 7.81 20.50
N PHE A 77 4.41 8.90 19.99
CA PHE A 77 5.07 9.72 18.96
C PHE A 77 5.85 10.89 19.53
N ILE A 78 5.37 11.50 20.63
CA ILE A 78 6.00 12.71 21.19
C ILE A 78 7.01 12.31 22.29
N ASP A 79 6.58 11.50 23.27
CA ASP A 79 7.43 11.19 24.40
C ASP A 79 8.49 10.14 24.03
N ASN A 80 8.08 9.09 23.29
CA ASN A 80 8.97 7.97 22.91
C ASN A 80 9.59 8.12 21.50
N ASN A 81 9.24 9.15 20.74
CA ASN A 81 9.83 9.46 19.42
C ASN A 81 9.72 8.34 18.37
N GLN A 82 8.66 7.53 18.40
CA GLN A 82 8.54 6.32 17.56
C GLN A 82 7.83 6.60 16.22
N TRP A 83 8.34 7.55 15.43
CA TRP A 83 7.72 8.04 14.19
C TRP A 83 7.65 7.00 13.05
N TRP A 84 8.47 5.96 13.06
CA TRP A 84 8.40 4.87 12.08
C TRP A 84 7.06 4.13 12.11
N ARG A 85 6.34 4.19 13.23
CA ARG A 85 5.01 3.60 13.41
C ARG A 85 3.92 4.24 12.54
N LEU A 86 4.18 5.38 11.92
CA LEU A 86 3.29 5.91 10.88
C LEU A 86 3.27 5.01 9.64
N VAL A 87 4.36 4.28 9.38
CA VAL A 87 4.52 3.44 8.19
C VAL A 87 4.44 1.96 8.51
N SER A 88 5.05 1.53 9.63
CA SER A 88 5.27 0.11 9.92
C SER A 88 4.00 -0.77 10.00
N PRO A 89 2.79 -0.28 10.37
CA PRO A 89 1.60 -1.12 10.39
C PRO A 89 1.26 -1.75 9.03
N MET A 90 1.73 -1.15 7.92
CA MET A 90 1.50 -1.72 6.59
C MET A 90 2.04 -3.15 6.44
N PHE A 91 3.00 -3.56 7.25
CA PHE A 91 3.60 -4.90 7.21
C PHE A 91 2.83 -5.95 8.02
N LEU A 92 1.92 -5.53 8.92
CA LEU A 92 1.15 -6.43 9.76
C LEU A 92 0.00 -7.07 8.99
N HIS A 93 -0.16 -8.39 9.13
CA HIS A 93 -1.28 -9.13 8.57
C HIS A 93 -1.75 -10.17 9.56
N PHE A 94 -3.04 -10.16 9.83
CA PHE A 94 -3.67 -11.00 10.86
C PHE A 94 -4.36 -12.24 10.28
N SER A 95 -4.39 -12.40 8.95
CA SER A 95 -4.90 -13.60 8.29
C SER A 95 -4.13 -13.93 7.00
N PHE A 96 -4.13 -15.20 6.64
CA PHE A 96 -3.50 -15.68 5.40
C PHE A 96 -4.16 -15.08 4.15
N ALA A 97 -5.50 -15.03 4.13
CA ALA A 97 -6.23 -14.50 2.97
C ALA A 97 -5.91 -13.01 2.74
N HIS A 98 -5.87 -12.22 3.81
CA HIS A 98 -5.50 -10.80 3.76
C HIS A 98 -4.07 -10.60 3.26
N LEU A 99 -3.11 -11.37 3.79
CA LEU A 99 -1.71 -11.32 3.34
C LEU A 99 -1.58 -11.68 1.85
N ALA A 100 -2.17 -12.81 1.43
CA ALA A 100 -2.04 -13.30 0.07
C ALA A 100 -2.62 -12.31 -0.95
N PHE A 101 -3.80 -11.75 -0.65
CA PHE A 101 -4.44 -10.75 -1.49
C PHE A 101 -3.58 -9.48 -1.60
N ASN A 102 -3.07 -8.98 -0.48
CA ASN A 102 -2.24 -7.80 -0.47
C ASN A 102 -0.90 -8.01 -1.21
N CYS A 103 -0.23 -9.14 -1.02
CA CYS A 103 1.00 -9.47 -1.72
C CYS A 103 0.79 -9.55 -3.23
N LEU A 104 -0.34 -10.14 -3.68
CA LEU A 104 -0.68 -10.20 -5.10
C LEU A 104 -0.82 -8.79 -5.71
N TRP A 105 -1.52 -7.89 -5.02
CA TRP A 105 -1.73 -6.54 -5.54
C TRP A 105 -0.46 -5.68 -5.51
N ILE A 106 0.34 -5.77 -4.45
CA ILE A 106 1.65 -5.08 -4.41
C ILE A 106 2.56 -5.58 -5.53
N TYR A 107 2.54 -6.89 -5.83
CA TYR A 107 3.30 -7.44 -6.95
C TYR A 107 2.85 -6.84 -8.28
N ILE A 108 1.54 -6.91 -8.59
CA ILE A 108 0.98 -6.44 -9.86
C ILE A 108 1.17 -4.93 -10.05
N LEU A 109 0.76 -4.13 -9.06
CA LEU A 109 0.80 -2.67 -9.17
C LEU A 109 2.22 -2.13 -9.04
N GLY A 110 3.03 -2.71 -8.14
CA GLY A 110 4.40 -2.30 -7.91
C GLY A 110 5.26 -2.49 -9.15
N GLU A 111 5.17 -3.65 -9.80
CA GLU A 111 5.88 -3.89 -11.07
C GLU A 111 5.49 -2.87 -12.14
N LYS A 112 4.18 -2.60 -12.31
CA LYS A 112 3.68 -1.67 -13.33
C LYS A 112 4.14 -0.24 -13.07
N ILE A 113 3.99 0.26 -11.85
CA ILE A 113 4.40 1.62 -11.48
C ILE A 113 5.92 1.78 -11.54
N GLU A 114 6.68 0.82 -11.00
CA GLU A 114 8.14 0.90 -11.08
C GLU A 114 8.65 0.90 -12.53
N ARG A 115 7.98 0.17 -13.42
CA ARG A 115 8.34 0.11 -14.85
C ARG A 115 8.05 1.42 -15.58
N VAL A 116 6.93 2.06 -15.27
CA VAL A 116 6.47 3.29 -15.93
C VAL A 116 7.11 4.53 -15.29
N ASP A 117 6.93 4.71 -13.99
CA ASP A 117 7.30 5.93 -13.28
C ASP A 117 8.67 5.82 -12.61
N GLY A 118 9.12 4.61 -12.35
CA GLY A 118 10.38 4.29 -11.67
C GLY A 118 10.22 4.08 -10.18
N SER A 119 11.21 3.42 -9.61
CA SER A 119 11.19 2.95 -8.22
C SER A 119 11.09 4.05 -7.17
N LEU A 120 11.63 5.24 -7.46
CA LEU A 120 11.55 6.38 -6.51
C LEU A 120 10.10 6.87 -6.34
N ILE A 121 9.35 6.98 -7.45
CA ILE A 121 7.94 7.38 -7.42
C ILE A 121 7.12 6.30 -6.72
N PHE A 122 7.35 5.02 -7.02
CA PHE A 122 6.69 3.91 -6.33
C PHE A 122 6.88 4.00 -4.81
N ILE A 123 8.12 4.13 -4.31
CA ILE A 123 8.41 4.25 -2.87
C ILE A 123 7.77 5.50 -2.26
N ALA A 124 7.80 6.64 -2.96
CA ALA A 124 7.18 7.86 -2.48
C ALA A 124 5.66 7.69 -2.28
N ILE A 125 4.98 7.04 -3.23
CA ILE A 125 3.54 6.74 -3.11
C ILE A 125 3.31 5.76 -1.96
N VAL A 126 4.09 4.69 -1.85
CA VAL A 126 3.98 3.71 -0.75
C VAL A 126 4.08 4.38 0.61
N ILE A 127 5.10 5.21 0.84
CA ILE A 127 5.29 5.90 2.12
C ILE A 127 4.15 6.89 2.38
N PHE A 128 3.80 7.71 1.39
CA PHE A 128 2.73 8.70 1.54
C PHE A 128 1.39 8.06 1.87
N THR A 129 1.04 6.99 1.15
CA THR A 129 -0.24 6.30 1.35
C THR A 129 -0.26 5.47 2.62
N ALA A 130 0.87 4.86 3.04
CA ALA A 130 0.98 4.18 4.33
C ALA A 130 0.76 5.16 5.49
N VAL A 131 1.46 6.29 5.50
CA VAL A 131 1.30 7.34 6.54
C VAL A 131 -0.15 7.82 6.59
N SER A 132 -0.72 8.16 5.42
CA SER A 132 -2.07 8.70 5.34
C SER A 132 -3.13 7.69 5.79
N SER A 133 -3.06 6.45 5.28
CA SER A 133 -4.06 5.43 5.60
C SER A 133 -3.98 4.98 7.07
N ASN A 134 -2.79 4.75 7.61
CA ASN A 134 -2.61 4.37 9.00
C ASN A 134 -3.09 5.48 9.95
N SER A 135 -2.77 6.74 9.64
CA SER A 135 -3.24 7.87 10.43
C SER A 135 -4.76 8.00 10.38
N LEU A 136 -5.37 7.91 9.19
CA LEU A 136 -6.82 7.96 9.04
C LEU A 136 -7.51 6.82 9.78
N GLN A 137 -6.97 5.60 9.71
CA GLN A 137 -7.52 4.46 10.43
C GLN A 137 -7.44 4.65 11.95
N PHE A 138 -6.32 5.18 12.45
CA PHE A 138 -6.19 5.52 13.87
C PHE A 138 -7.21 6.58 14.31
N PHE A 139 -7.39 7.66 13.54
CA PHE A 139 -8.37 8.71 13.87
C PHE A 139 -9.81 8.20 13.80
N TRP A 140 -10.08 7.19 12.97
CA TRP A 140 -11.40 6.59 12.85
C TRP A 140 -11.70 5.59 13.95
N ASN A 141 -10.79 4.66 14.22
CA ASN A 141 -10.98 3.53 15.14
C ASN A 141 -10.40 3.75 16.53
N GLY A 142 -9.62 4.82 16.76
CA GLY A 142 -8.87 5.02 17.99
C GLY A 142 -7.68 4.05 18.11
N SER A 143 -7.19 3.90 19.35
CA SER A 143 -6.12 2.97 19.67
C SER A 143 -6.60 1.53 19.54
N SER A 144 -6.27 0.88 18.45
CA SER A 144 -6.62 -0.50 18.12
C SER A 144 -5.46 -1.19 17.41
N LEU A 145 -5.44 -2.51 17.42
CA LEU A 145 -4.52 -3.27 16.57
C LEU A 145 -5.09 -3.34 15.17
N PHE A 146 -4.34 -2.79 14.23
CA PHE A 146 -4.64 -2.84 12.82
C PHE A 146 -3.36 -2.92 11.99
N GLY A 147 -3.50 -3.27 10.73
CA GLY A 147 -2.39 -3.29 9.79
C GLY A 147 -2.81 -3.82 8.42
N GLY A 148 -1.84 -3.89 7.53
CA GLY A 148 -1.99 -4.40 6.18
C GLY A 148 -1.60 -3.40 5.11
N LEU A 149 -1.25 -3.96 3.96
CA LEU A 149 -0.87 -3.19 2.77
C LEU A 149 -2.10 -2.60 2.04
N SER A 150 -3.32 -2.87 2.48
CA SER A 150 -4.55 -2.46 1.77
C SER A 150 -4.62 -0.96 1.54
N GLY A 151 -4.29 -0.14 2.53
CA GLY A 151 -4.25 1.32 2.38
C GLY A 151 -3.24 1.78 1.31
N VAL A 152 -2.08 1.12 1.25
CA VAL A 152 -1.08 1.35 0.20
C VAL A 152 -1.62 0.94 -1.17
N ILE A 153 -2.24 -0.24 -1.28
CA ILE A 153 -2.80 -0.77 -2.53
C ILE A 153 -3.86 0.17 -3.09
N TYR A 154 -4.79 0.66 -2.25
CA TYR A 154 -5.79 1.63 -2.69
C TYR A 154 -5.15 2.96 -3.13
N GLY A 155 -4.06 3.37 -2.50
CA GLY A 155 -3.27 4.52 -2.94
C GLY A 155 -2.63 4.29 -4.31
N LEU A 156 -2.00 3.13 -4.52
CA LEU A 156 -1.37 2.77 -5.80
C LEU A 156 -2.39 2.66 -6.94
N ILE A 157 -3.53 2.00 -6.72
CA ILE A 157 -4.56 1.88 -7.75
C ILE A 157 -5.22 3.22 -8.04
N GLY A 158 -5.42 4.06 -7.02
CA GLY A 158 -5.93 5.42 -7.18
C GLY A 158 -4.97 6.29 -7.99
N PHE A 159 -3.66 6.17 -7.75
CA PHE A 159 -2.64 6.85 -8.54
C PHE A 159 -2.72 6.44 -10.02
N CYS A 160 -2.73 5.13 -10.31
CA CYS A 160 -2.86 4.63 -11.68
C CYS A 160 -4.14 5.15 -12.36
N MET A 161 -5.27 5.11 -11.65
CA MET A 161 -6.57 5.55 -12.17
C MET A 161 -6.55 7.03 -12.54
N ILE A 162 -6.00 7.90 -11.69
CA ILE A 162 -5.93 9.35 -11.94
C ILE A 162 -5.07 9.64 -13.16
N ILE A 163 -3.90 9.01 -13.28
CA ILE A 163 -2.99 9.21 -14.41
C ILE A 163 -3.62 8.72 -15.72
N GLU A 164 -4.33 7.59 -15.72
CA GLU A 164 -5.00 7.08 -16.93
C GLU A 164 -6.21 7.91 -17.31
N MET A 165 -6.96 8.46 -16.36
CA MET A 165 -8.07 9.39 -16.64
C MET A 165 -7.58 10.69 -17.29
N ASP A 166 -6.48 11.25 -16.83
CA ASP A 166 -5.89 12.47 -17.38
C ASP A 166 -5.29 12.26 -18.78
N SER A 167 -4.57 11.15 -18.96
CA SER A 167 -3.88 10.85 -20.21
C SER A 167 -4.79 10.32 -21.33
N SER A 168 -5.98 9.84 -20.99
CA SER A 168 -6.86 9.08 -21.90
C SER A 168 -6.17 7.88 -22.57
N ARG A 169 -5.14 7.34 -21.93
CA ARG A 169 -4.34 6.20 -22.38
C ARG A 169 -4.24 5.16 -21.27
N ASN A 170 -4.28 3.90 -21.65
CA ASN A 170 -4.03 2.79 -20.74
C ASN A 170 -2.52 2.62 -20.54
N ILE A 171 -1.94 3.44 -19.64
CA ILE A 171 -0.49 3.53 -19.43
C ILE A 171 0.03 2.34 -18.63
N TYR A 172 -0.74 1.89 -17.63
CA TYR A 172 -0.38 0.77 -16.75
C TYR A 172 -0.94 -0.55 -17.23
N ASP A 173 -1.69 -0.57 -18.33
CA ASP A 173 -2.34 -1.77 -18.85
C ASP A 173 -3.20 -2.47 -17.77
N ILE A 174 -4.01 -1.65 -17.08
CA ILE A 174 -4.95 -2.12 -16.06
C ILE A 174 -6.35 -2.14 -16.68
N PRO A 175 -7.00 -3.32 -16.78
CA PRO A 175 -8.36 -3.39 -17.31
C PRO A 175 -9.33 -2.52 -16.50
N PRO A 176 -10.24 -1.76 -17.14
CA PRO A 176 -11.21 -0.90 -16.43
C PRO A 176 -12.06 -1.65 -15.39
N GLY A 177 -12.38 -2.92 -15.65
CA GLY A 177 -13.12 -3.76 -14.69
C GLY A 177 -12.36 -4.01 -13.39
N LEU A 178 -11.04 -3.90 -13.41
CA LEU A 178 -10.22 -4.08 -12.22
C LEU A 178 -10.34 -2.89 -11.25
N TYR A 179 -10.41 -1.67 -11.76
CA TYR A 179 -10.70 -0.49 -10.95
C TYR A 179 -12.07 -0.62 -10.26
N MET A 180 -13.09 -1.04 -11.02
CA MET A 180 -14.43 -1.28 -10.46
C MET A 180 -14.42 -2.38 -9.40
N PHE A 181 -13.74 -3.49 -9.65
CA PHE A 181 -13.57 -4.57 -8.69
C PHE A 181 -12.94 -4.06 -7.39
N MET A 182 -11.86 -3.28 -7.46
CA MET A 182 -11.19 -2.74 -6.29
C MET A 182 -12.05 -1.74 -5.50
N ILE A 183 -12.86 -0.92 -6.20
CA ILE A 183 -13.81 -0.02 -5.53
C ILE A 183 -14.87 -0.82 -4.76
N ILE A 184 -15.45 -1.84 -5.40
CA ILE A 184 -16.42 -2.72 -4.74
C ILE A 184 -15.78 -3.43 -3.55
N TRP A 185 -14.57 -3.96 -3.72
CA TRP A 185 -13.82 -4.63 -2.66
C TRP A 185 -13.55 -3.71 -1.46
N MET A 186 -13.20 -2.46 -1.71
CA MET A 186 -13.03 -1.43 -0.69
C MET A 186 -14.34 -1.20 0.09
N ILE A 187 -15.48 -1.06 -0.61
CA ILE A 187 -16.79 -0.87 0.02
C ILE A 187 -17.13 -2.08 0.90
N LEU A 188 -16.91 -3.30 0.40
CA LEU A 188 -17.14 -4.53 1.18
C LEU A 188 -16.27 -4.59 2.44
N GLY A 189 -15.02 -4.11 2.37
CA GLY A 189 -14.15 -3.96 3.54
C GLY A 189 -14.69 -2.94 4.56
N PHE A 190 -15.13 -1.80 4.08
CA PHE A 190 -15.68 -0.74 4.94
C PHE A 190 -16.94 -1.16 5.72
N ILE A 191 -17.80 -1.96 5.11
CA ILE A 191 -19.01 -2.48 5.78
C ILE A 191 -18.78 -3.77 6.58
N GLY A 192 -17.52 -4.22 6.71
CA GLY A 192 -17.16 -5.43 7.46
C GLY A 192 -17.50 -6.75 6.76
N ALA A 193 -18.00 -6.71 5.53
CA ALA A 193 -18.41 -7.94 4.83
C ALA A 193 -17.21 -8.87 4.52
N LEU A 194 -16.00 -8.33 4.41
CA LEU A 194 -14.79 -9.10 4.13
C LEU A 194 -14.32 -9.92 5.34
N GLU A 195 -14.70 -9.55 6.56
CA GLU A 195 -14.40 -10.33 7.77
C GLU A 195 -15.00 -11.75 7.69
N LEU A 196 -16.18 -11.90 7.05
CA LEU A 196 -16.81 -13.20 6.83
C LEU A 196 -15.97 -14.15 5.97
N PHE A 197 -15.04 -13.61 5.19
CA PHE A 197 -14.12 -14.35 4.31
C PHE A 197 -12.69 -14.41 4.85
N GLY A 198 -12.46 -14.00 6.10
CA GLY A 198 -11.15 -14.05 6.74
C GLY A 198 -10.19 -12.95 6.30
N PHE A 199 -10.70 -11.80 5.86
CA PHE A 199 -9.91 -10.62 5.49
C PHE A 199 -9.86 -9.55 6.61
N GLY A 200 -10.38 -9.87 7.78
CA GLY A 200 -10.36 -9.02 8.98
C GLY A 200 -9.05 -9.07 9.75
#